data_3c61c26d435c10644a834dfb8f957dc6
#
_entry.id   3c61c26d435c10644a834dfb8f957dc6
#
_cell.length_a   1.000
_cell.length_b   1.000
_cell.length_c   1.000
_cell.angle_alpha   90.00
_cell.angle_beta   90.00
_cell.angle_gamma   90.00
#
_symmetry.space_group_name_H-M   'P 1'
#
loop_
_entity.id
_entity.type
_entity.pdbx_description
1 polymer ?
#
loop_
_entity_poly.entity_id
_entity_poly.type
_entity_poly.pdbx_seq_one_letter_code
_entity_poly.pdbx_strand_id
1 'polypeptide(L)'
;MDARTQLERLIRERGEDYSGLSRLLGRNAAYVQQFIKRGIPRRVAEEDRRILARYFGAPEAMRGGPEAVPDRMAGHVVVPQLDVGASAGPGAVPGEERARSHLAFDARWLRGLGTGDPRQLSTIRVDGDSMAPTLAEGDEILVDRADGADRLRDGIYVLRMDEALLVKRLAVNPAARTVSIRSDNAAYPGWPDCPLSSIQVVGRVVWTGRRIG
;
A
#
# COMPACT_ATOMS: atom_id res chain seq x y z
N MET A 1 -15.52 -25.70 -4.66
CA MET A 1 -16.13 -26.76 -3.78
C MET A 1 -16.98 -26.02 -2.76
N ASP A 2 -18.24 -26.39 -2.60
CA ASP A 2 -19.16 -25.70 -1.69
C ASP A 2 -18.72 -25.85 -0.22
N ALA A 3 -18.87 -24.81 0.57
CA ALA A 3 -18.49 -24.74 1.98
C ALA A 3 -19.11 -25.84 2.85
N ARG A 4 -20.33 -26.27 2.51
CA ARG A 4 -21.04 -27.37 3.20
C ARG A 4 -20.32 -28.70 2.98
N THR A 5 -20.00 -28.99 1.72
CA THR A 5 -19.28 -30.21 1.32
C THR A 5 -17.91 -30.27 2.00
N GLN A 6 -17.26 -29.12 2.15
CA GLN A 6 -15.95 -29.04 2.76
C GLN A 6 -16.02 -29.21 4.29
N LEU A 7 -17.00 -28.57 4.95
CA LEU A 7 -17.24 -28.76 6.37
C LEU A 7 -17.62 -30.22 6.67
N GLU A 8 -18.49 -30.84 5.86
CA GLU A 8 -18.86 -32.24 6.00
C GLU A 8 -17.65 -33.17 5.86
N ARG A 9 -16.74 -32.88 4.92
CA ARG A 9 -15.48 -33.62 4.76
C ARG A 9 -14.61 -33.54 6.01
N LEU A 10 -14.39 -32.32 6.54
CA LEU A 10 -13.56 -32.12 7.74
C LEU A 10 -14.16 -32.81 8.98
N ILE A 11 -15.48 -32.80 9.12
CA ILE A 11 -16.17 -33.50 10.20
C ILE A 11 -15.92 -35.00 10.09
N ARG A 12 -16.04 -35.57 8.88
CA ARG A 12 -15.80 -36.99 8.64
C ARG A 12 -14.34 -37.38 8.84
N GLU A 13 -13.40 -36.58 8.36
CA GLU A 13 -11.96 -36.83 8.51
C GLU A 13 -11.50 -36.83 9.98
N ARG A 14 -12.15 -36.06 10.85
CA ARG A 14 -11.83 -35.99 12.27
C ARG A 14 -12.72 -36.85 13.17
N GLY A 15 -13.71 -37.53 12.61
CA GLY A 15 -14.63 -38.36 13.36
C GLY A 15 -15.56 -37.57 14.30
N GLU A 16 -15.81 -36.30 13.97
CA GLU A 16 -16.66 -35.43 14.79
C GLU A 16 -18.13 -35.64 14.54
N ASP A 17 -18.97 -35.35 15.56
CA ASP A 17 -20.41 -35.40 15.42
C ASP A 17 -21.03 -34.00 15.26
N TYR A 18 -22.17 -33.94 14.56
CA TYR A 18 -22.84 -32.67 14.29
C TYR A 18 -23.36 -31.98 15.56
N SER A 19 -23.78 -32.76 16.54
CA SER A 19 -24.35 -32.21 17.78
C SER A 19 -23.27 -31.67 18.70
N GLY A 20 -22.10 -32.31 18.75
CA GLY A 20 -20.94 -31.84 19.50
C GLY A 20 -20.46 -30.51 18.96
N LEU A 21 -20.32 -30.38 17.64
CA LEU A 21 -19.95 -29.12 16.99
C LEU A 21 -21.00 -28.03 17.19
N SER A 22 -22.30 -28.39 17.15
CA SER A 22 -23.36 -27.41 17.42
C SER A 22 -23.27 -26.86 18.84
N ARG A 23 -22.96 -27.71 19.84
CA ARG A 23 -22.72 -27.28 21.22
C ARG A 23 -21.48 -26.42 21.38
N LEU A 24 -20.39 -26.75 20.65
CA LEU A 24 -19.17 -25.94 20.61
C LEU A 24 -19.48 -24.51 20.14
N LEU A 25 -20.41 -24.35 19.21
CA LEU A 25 -20.87 -23.07 18.69
C LEU A 25 -21.89 -22.37 19.61
N GLY A 26 -22.28 -22.97 20.73
CA GLY A 26 -23.35 -22.45 21.58
C GLY A 26 -24.73 -22.46 20.91
N ARG A 27 -24.94 -23.34 19.91
CA ARG A 27 -26.18 -23.46 19.14
C ARG A 27 -26.96 -24.73 19.55
N ASN A 28 -28.24 -24.82 19.08
CA ASN A 28 -29.02 -26.05 19.29
C ASN A 28 -28.33 -27.25 18.60
N ALA A 29 -28.55 -28.47 19.14
CA ALA A 29 -27.85 -29.68 18.70
C ALA A 29 -28.02 -30.03 17.21
N ALA A 30 -29.07 -29.55 16.57
CA ALA A 30 -29.34 -29.79 15.15
C ALA A 30 -28.75 -28.74 14.20
N TYR A 31 -28.14 -27.67 14.71
CA TYR A 31 -27.73 -26.52 13.91
C TYR A 31 -26.74 -26.87 12.78
N VAL A 32 -25.64 -27.56 13.08
CA VAL A 32 -24.65 -27.98 12.08
C VAL A 32 -25.23 -28.98 11.11
N GLN A 33 -26.04 -29.93 11.57
CA GLN A 33 -26.74 -30.89 10.73
C GLN A 33 -27.71 -30.21 9.75
N GLN A 34 -28.50 -29.26 10.24
CA GLN A 34 -29.42 -28.48 9.39
C GLN A 34 -28.68 -27.67 8.33
N PHE A 35 -27.57 -27.07 8.72
CA PHE A 35 -26.71 -26.33 7.76
C PHE A 35 -26.19 -27.24 6.65
N ILE A 36 -25.63 -28.40 6.98
CA ILE A 36 -25.06 -29.33 6.01
C ILE A 36 -26.13 -30.02 5.16
N LYS A 37 -27.16 -30.60 5.79
CA LYS A 37 -28.13 -31.47 5.09
C LYS A 37 -29.30 -30.70 4.45
N ARG A 38 -29.73 -29.58 5.06
CA ARG A 38 -30.88 -28.80 4.59
C ARG A 38 -30.52 -27.42 4.04
N GLY A 39 -29.30 -27.00 4.24
CA GLY A 39 -28.86 -25.66 3.83
C GLY A 39 -29.45 -24.51 4.62
N ILE A 40 -29.88 -24.78 5.87
CA ILE A 40 -30.48 -23.81 6.79
C ILE A 40 -29.61 -23.70 8.04
N PRO A 41 -29.12 -22.49 8.38
CA PRO A 41 -29.22 -21.24 7.63
C PRO A 41 -28.45 -21.28 6.28
N ARG A 42 -28.77 -20.41 5.35
CA ARG A 42 -28.04 -20.34 4.07
C ARG A 42 -26.54 -20.08 4.24
N ARG A 43 -26.17 -19.38 5.32
CA ARG A 43 -24.78 -19.08 5.71
C ARG A 43 -24.62 -19.25 7.20
N VAL A 44 -23.49 -19.78 7.63
CA VAL A 44 -23.09 -19.82 9.03
C VAL A 44 -22.74 -18.42 9.51
N ALA A 45 -23.11 -18.03 10.71
CA ALA A 45 -22.77 -16.74 11.29
C ALA A 45 -21.24 -16.56 11.35
N GLU A 46 -20.76 -15.32 11.25
CA GLU A 46 -19.33 -15.04 11.20
C GLU A 46 -18.57 -15.54 12.44
N GLU A 47 -19.16 -15.38 13.59
CA GLU A 47 -18.61 -15.87 14.86
C GLU A 47 -18.48 -17.40 14.87
N ASP A 48 -19.52 -18.10 14.44
CA ASP A 48 -19.54 -19.57 14.34
C ASP A 48 -18.46 -20.05 13.35
N ARG A 49 -18.24 -19.32 12.24
CA ARG A 49 -17.17 -19.62 11.27
C ARG A 49 -15.78 -19.47 11.86
N ARG A 50 -15.53 -18.42 12.66
CA ARG A 50 -14.25 -18.19 13.34
C ARG A 50 -13.96 -19.33 14.34
N ILE A 51 -14.96 -19.76 15.09
CA ILE A 51 -14.82 -20.87 16.02
C ILE A 51 -14.49 -22.17 15.28
N LEU A 52 -15.23 -22.50 14.21
CA LEU A 52 -14.95 -23.67 13.38
C LEU A 52 -13.58 -23.58 12.70
N ALA A 53 -13.17 -22.37 12.27
CA ALA A 53 -11.86 -22.13 11.69
C ALA A 53 -10.74 -22.50 12.64
N ARG A 54 -10.85 -22.03 13.85
CA ARG A 54 -9.87 -22.32 14.92
C ARG A 54 -9.88 -23.81 15.27
N TYR A 55 -11.06 -24.40 15.41
CA TYR A 55 -11.22 -25.80 15.80
C TYR A 55 -10.63 -26.76 14.77
N PHE A 56 -10.90 -26.53 13.48
CA PHE A 56 -10.39 -27.38 12.40
C PHE A 56 -9.02 -26.96 11.88
N GLY A 57 -8.43 -25.85 12.33
CA GLY A 57 -7.14 -25.36 11.85
C GLY A 57 -7.14 -25.04 10.34
N ALA A 58 -8.28 -24.67 9.77
CA ALA A 58 -8.44 -24.44 8.33
C ALA A 58 -8.93 -23.00 8.08
N PRO A 59 -8.55 -22.36 6.91
CA PRO A 59 -8.94 -20.98 6.61
C PRO A 59 -10.46 -20.76 6.64
N GLU A 60 -10.90 -19.60 7.10
CA GLU A 60 -12.34 -19.23 7.21
C GLU A 60 -13.10 -19.32 5.88
N ALA A 61 -12.42 -18.99 4.78
CA ALA A 61 -12.98 -19.05 3.42
C ALA A 61 -13.52 -20.43 3.04
N MET A 62 -12.99 -21.48 3.64
CA MET A 62 -13.39 -22.86 3.37
C MET A 62 -14.72 -23.28 4.00
N ARG A 63 -15.45 -22.39 4.71
CA ARG A 63 -16.61 -22.74 5.54
C ARG A 63 -17.83 -21.86 5.33
N GLY A 64 -18.02 -21.33 4.13
CA GLY A 64 -19.20 -20.54 3.78
C GLY A 64 -19.12 -19.11 4.29
N GLY A 65 -17.90 -18.63 4.51
CA GLY A 65 -17.64 -17.22 4.40
C GLY A 65 -18.19 -16.68 3.09
N PRO A 66 -18.40 -15.37 2.93
CA PRO A 66 -18.59 -14.85 1.60
C PRO A 66 -17.53 -15.55 0.76
N GLU A 67 -17.92 -16.12 -0.39
CA GLU A 67 -16.96 -16.54 -1.42
C GLU A 67 -15.88 -15.50 -1.35
N ALA A 68 -14.63 -15.89 -1.09
CA ALA A 68 -13.58 -14.91 -1.01
C ALA A 68 -13.71 -14.13 -2.31
N VAL A 69 -14.32 -12.96 -2.22
CA VAL A 69 -14.21 -11.97 -3.29
C VAL A 69 -12.73 -11.99 -3.51
N PRO A 70 -12.24 -12.53 -4.67
CA PRO A 70 -10.82 -12.75 -4.83
C PRO A 70 -10.21 -11.50 -4.30
N ASP A 71 -9.37 -11.63 -3.28
CA ASP A 71 -8.88 -10.45 -2.56
C ASP A 71 -8.35 -9.56 -3.67
N ARG A 72 -9.20 -8.62 -4.11
CA ARG A 72 -8.85 -7.74 -5.24
C ARG A 72 -7.60 -6.96 -4.91
N MET A 73 -7.19 -7.05 -3.65
CA MET A 73 -5.94 -6.52 -3.12
C MET A 73 -4.86 -7.60 -2.97
N ALA A 74 -5.17 -8.91 -3.15
CA ALA A 74 -4.15 -9.96 -3.19
C ALA A 74 -3.21 -9.67 -4.36
N GLY A 75 -1.95 -9.39 -4.04
CA GLY A 75 -0.95 -8.97 -5.04
C GLY A 75 -0.88 -7.45 -5.26
N HIS A 76 -1.66 -6.65 -4.53
CA HIS A 76 -1.52 -5.20 -4.53
C HIS A 76 -0.78 -4.71 -3.29
N VAL A 77 -0.03 -3.64 -3.48
CA VAL A 77 0.63 -2.88 -2.42
C VAL A 77 -0.14 -1.59 -2.22
N VAL A 78 -0.54 -1.34 -0.99
CA VAL A 78 -1.21 -0.09 -0.61
C VAL A 78 -0.13 0.91 -0.24
N VAL A 79 -0.05 2.01 -1.01
CA VAL A 79 0.93 3.08 -0.86
C VAL A 79 0.23 4.31 -0.28
N PRO A 80 0.73 4.89 0.83
CA PRO A 80 0.14 6.09 1.40
C PRO A 80 0.38 7.31 0.49
N GLN A 81 -0.63 8.15 0.35
CA GLN A 81 -0.52 9.47 -0.25
C GLN A 81 -0.24 10.50 0.85
N LEU A 82 0.93 11.10 0.81
CA LEU A 82 1.37 12.08 1.79
C LEU A 82 0.89 13.48 1.42
N ASP A 83 0.47 14.24 2.43
CA ASP A 83 0.12 15.65 2.27
C ASP A 83 1.34 16.53 2.52
N VAL A 84 1.89 17.08 1.46
CA VAL A 84 3.06 17.96 1.49
C VAL A 84 2.76 19.29 2.20
N GLY A 85 1.51 19.72 2.21
CA GLY A 85 1.07 20.97 2.82
C GLY A 85 0.76 20.89 4.33
N ALA A 86 0.59 19.68 4.88
CA ALA A 86 0.18 19.51 6.28
C ALA A 86 1.32 19.71 7.30
N SER A 87 2.56 19.75 6.84
CA SER A 87 3.74 19.92 7.72
C SER A 87 4.02 21.36 8.11
N ALA A 88 3.30 22.36 7.58
CA ALA A 88 3.55 23.79 7.77
C ALA A 88 2.61 24.48 8.76
N GLY A 89 1.74 23.74 9.48
CA GLY A 89 0.82 24.31 10.46
C GLY A 89 1.39 24.38 11.89
N PRO A 90 1.04 25.41 12.71
CA PRO A 90 1.42 25.45 14.10
C PRO A 90 0.77 24.28 14.87
N GLY A 91 1.57 23.28 15.26
CA GLY A 91 1.14 22.07 15.95
C GLY A 91 1.40 20.75 15.18
N ALA A 92 2.00 20.81 14.00
CA ALA A 92 2.45 19.61 13.30
C ALA A 92 3.71 19.06 13.98
N VAL A 93 3.68 17.80 14.40
CA VAL A 93 4.87 17.11 14.90
C VAL A 93 5.78 16.85 13.72
N PRO A 94 7.05 17.31 13.72
CA PRO A 94 8.00 17.02 12.63
C PRO A 94 8.17 15.51 12.48
N GLY A 95 7.80 14.97 11.31
CA GLY A 95 7.95 13.55 10.99
C GLY A 95 6.66 12.74 10.87
N GLU A 96 5.51 13.24 11.29
CA GLU A 96 4.21 12.60 11.02
C GLU A 96 3.57 13.17 9.75
N GLU A 97 4.00 12.67 8.61
CA GLU A 97 3.31 12.90 7.35
C GLU A 97 1.99 12.12 7.37
N ARG A 98 0.88 12.82 7.60
CA ARG A 98 -0.45 12.18 7.62
C ARG A 98 -0.86 11.75 6.22
N ALA A 99 -1.11 10.46 6.06
CA ALA A 99 -1.68 9.96 4.83
C ALA A 99 -3.13 10.49 4.67
N ARG A 100 -3.38 11.26 3.59
CA ARG A 100 -4.73 11.72 3.22
C ARG A 100 -5.56 10.60 2.58
N SER A 101 -4.91 9.76 1.81
CA SER A 101 -5.52 8.65 1.08
C SER A 101 -4.48 7.56 0.81
N HIS A 102 -4.91 6.52 0.13
CA HIS A 102 -4.04 5.42 -0.25
C HIS A 102 -4.30 5.05 -1.71
N LEU A 103 -3.25 4.75 -2.44
CA LEU A 103 -3.31 4.20 -3.79
C LEU A 103 -2.86 2.75 -3.76
N ALA A 104 -3.56 1.89 -4.50
CA ALA A 104 -3.20 0.48 -4.62
C ALA A 104 -2.54 0.22 -5.97
N PHE A 105 -1.36 -0.37 -5.95
CA PHE A 105 -0.59 -0.73 -7.13
C PHE A 105 -0.39 -2.25 -7.20
N ASP A 106 -0.38 -2.82 -8.40
CA ASP A 106 0.00 -4.21 -8.57
C ASP A 106 1.47 -4.42 -8.16
N ALA A 107 1.72 -5.44 -7.34
CA ALA A 107 3.05 -5.71 -6.79
C ALA A 107 4.09 -6.13 -7.85
N ARG A 108 3.65 -6.75 -8.97
CA ARG A 108 4.54 -7.11 -10.06
C ARG A 108 4.94 -5.88 -10.85
N TRP A 109 3.97 -5.00 -11.07
CA TRP A 109 4.21 -3.73 -11.75
C TRP A 109 5.21 -2.86 -10.98
N LEU A 110 5.05 -2.72 -9.65
CA LEU A 110 6.02 -2.00 -8.80
C LEU A 110 7.43 -2.58 -8.91
N ARG A 111 7.56 -3.92 -8.90
CA ARG A 111 8.87 -4.56 -9.12
C ARG A 111 9.45 -4.23 -10.49
N GLY A 112 8.62 -4.11 -11.51
CA GLY A 112 9.02 -3.70 -12.86
C GLY A 112 9.61 -2.28 -12.93
N LEU A 113 9.23 -1.38 -12.01
CA LEU A 113 9.81 -0.04 -11.88
C LEU A 113 11.20 -0.06 -11.21
N GLY A 114 11.66 -1.22 -10.72
CA GLY A 114 12.92 -1.33 -9.99
C GLY A 114 12.84 -0.76 -8.57
N THR A 115 11.64 -0.63 -8.02
CA THR A 115 11.46 -0.21 -6.62
C THR A 115 11.94 -1.30 -5.66
N GLY A 116 12.51 -0.89 -4.53
CA GLY A 116 12.98 -1.79 -3.48
C GLY A 116 11.85 -2.30 -2.58
N ASP A 117 11.90 -1.92 -1.30
CA ASP A 117 10.89 -2.29 -0.32
C ASP A 117 9.58 -1.49 -0.51
N PRO A 118 8.45 -2.14 -0.77
CA PRO A 118 7.16 -1.45 -0.92
C PRO A 118 6.76 -0.56 0.28
N ARG A 119 7.25 -0.86 1.48
CA ARG A 119 7.01 -0.05 2.69
C ARG A 119 7.71 1.30 2.66
N GLN A 120 8.68 1.46 1.77
CA GLN A 120 9.39 2.71 1.55
C GLN A 120 8.77 3.56 0.42
N LEU A 121 7.66 3.11 -0.16
CA LEU A 121 6.96 3.86 -1.19
C LEU A 121 5.97 4.85 -0.57
N SER A 122 5.85 6.01 -1.19
CA SER A 122 4.79 6.97 -0.92
C SER A 122 4.36 7.65 -2.22
N THR A 123 3.14 8.17 -2.25
CA THR A 123 2.70 9.04 -3.33
C THR A 123 2.57 10.47 -2.83
N ILE A 124 2.84 11.42 -3.71
CA ILE A 124 2.76 12.86 -3.45
C ILE A 124 2.08 13.51 -4.66
N ARG A 125 1.18 14.45 -4.39
CA ARG A 125 0.61 15.29 -5.43
C ARG A 125 1.55 16.45 -5.72
N VAL A 126 1.83 16.67 -6.99
CA VAL A 126 2.65 17.80 -7.46
C VAL A 126 1.86 19.09 -7.29
N ASP A 127 2.49 20.07 -6.66
CA ASP A 127 1.99 21.43 -6.51
C ASP A 127 2.89 22.39 -7.28
N GLY A 128 2.26 23.23 -8.10
CA GLY A 128 2.96 24.17 -8.99
C GLY A 128 3.52 23.55 -10.27
N ASP A 129 4.22 24.37 -11.04
CA ASP A 129 4.64 24.08 -12.42
C ASP A 129 6.17 24.06 -12.60
N SER A 130 6.95 24.09 -11.52
CA SER A 130 8.42 24.17 -11.59
C SER A 130 9.08 23.01 -12.34
N MET A 131 8.38 21.87 -12.47
CA MET A 131 8.85 20.69 -13.18
C MET A 131 8.17 20.47 -14.54
N ALA A 132 7.42 21.47 -15.03
CA ALA A 132 6.85 21.43 -16.37
C ALA A 132 7.97 21.45 -17.44
N PRO A 133 7.81 20.72 -18.56
CA PRO A 133 6.66 19.91 -18.96
C PRO A 133 6.68 18.47 -18.40
N THR A 134 7.72 18.05 -17.71
CA THR A 134 7.89 16.67 -17.25
C THR A 134 6.80 16.29 -16.24
N LEU A 135 6.60 17.14 -15.23
CA LEU A 135 5.51 17.00 -14.26
C LEU A 135 4.67 18.28 -14.30
N ALA A 136 3.35 18.12 -14.26
CA ALA A 136 2.42 19.23 -14.20
C ALA A 136 1.78 19.31 -12.81
N GLU A 137 1.23 20.46 -12.50
CA GLU A 137 0.41 20.65 -11.32
C GLU A 137 -0.73 19.62 -11.28
N GLY A 138 -0.93 19.01 -10.13
CA GLY A 138 -1.94 17.97 -9.92
C GLY A 138 -1.55 16.57 -10.32
N ASP A 139 -0.36 16.34 -10.91
CA ASP A 139 0.16 15.00 -11.17
C ASP A 139 0.37 14.26 -9.83
N GLU A 140 0.13 12.95 -9.84
CA GLU A 140 0.51 12.06 -8.75
C GLU A 140 1.88 11.44 -9.05
N ILE A 141 2.84 11.57 -8.16
CA ILE A 141 4.16 10.95 -8.30
C ILE A 141 4.35 9.85 -7.27
N LEU A 142 4.96 8.73 -7.70
CA LEU A 142 5.40 7.66 -6.82
C LEU A 142 6.85 7.88 -6.45
N VAL A 143 7.11 7.91 -5.15
CA VAL A 143 8.42 8.21 -4.56
C VAL A 143 8.96 6.97 -3.86
N ASP A 144 10.16 6.55 -4.24
CA ASP A 144 10.91 5.49 -3.57
C ASP A 144 11.89 6.11 -2.57
N ARG A 145 11.59 5.99 -1.28
CA ARG A 145 12.43 6.53 -0.20
C ARG A 145 13.65 5.65 0.10
N ALA A 146 13.66 4.40 -0.38
CA ALA A 146 14.84 3.55 -0.29
C ALA A 146 15.93 3.96 -1.29
N ASP A 147 15.57 4.72 -2.34
CA ASP A 147 16.49 5.26 -3.34
C ASP A 147 16.80 6.74 -2.99
N GLY A 148 17.41 6.95 -1.84
CA GLY A 148 17.74 8.25 -1.28
C GLY A 148 19.21 8.64 -1.44
N ALA A 149 19.73 9.38 -0.47
CA ALA A 149 21.06 10.02 -0.51
C ALA A 149 22.23 9.04 -0.76
N ASP A 150 22.13 7.80 -0.27
CA ASP A 150 23.22 6.80 -0.37
C ASP A 150 23.38 6.22 -1.79
N ARG A 151 22.38 6.39 -2.64
CA ARG A 151 22.33 5.85 -4.01
C ARG A 151 22.02 6.89 -5.06
N LEU A 152 22.40 8.14 -4.79
CA LEU A 152 22.12 9.27 -5.68
C LEU A 152 22.69 9.03 -7.08
N ARG A 153 21.84 9.21 -8.07
CA ARG A 153 22.15 9.20 -9.50
C ARG A 153 21.28 10.24 -10.20
N ASP A 154 21.54 10.51 -11.46
CA ASP A 154 20.72 11.44 -12.23
C ASP A 154 19.23 11.01 -12.22
N GLY A 155 18.34 11.97 -11.97
CA GLY A 155 16.92 11.69 -11.87
C GLY A 155 16.10 12.82 -11.26
N ILE A 156 14.81 12.55 -11.05
CA ILE A 156 13.91 13.47 -10.35
C ILE A 156 13.75 12.97 -8.92
N TYR A 157 13.87 13.89 -7.97
CA TYR A 157 13.83 13.60 -6.53
C TYR A 157 12.91 14.55 -5.79
N VAL A 158 12.38 14.06 -4.70
CA VAL A 158 11.78 14.89 -3.67
C VAL A 158 12.87 15.27 -2.69
N LEU A 159 13.04 16.56 -2.48
CA LEU A 159 14.00 17.16 -1.57
C LEU A 159 13.26 17.86 -0.44
N ARG A 160 13.84 17.86 0.75
CA ARG A 160 13.39 18.72 1.84
C ARG A 160 14.34 19.91 1.95
N MET A 161 13.79 21.10 1.86
CA MET A 161 14.48 22.35 2.11
C MET A 161 13.70 23.09 3.20
N ASP A 162 14.28 23.22 4.37
CA ASP A 162 13.61 23.69 5.57
C ASP A 162 12.32 22.85 5.86
N GLU A 163 11.17 23.47 5.87
CA GLU A 163 9.89 22.79 6.06
C GLU A 163 9.17 22.43 4.74
N ALA A 164 9.71 22.83 3.60
CA ALA A 164 9.10 22.61 2.29
C ALA A 164 9.64 21.35 1.61
N LEU A 165 8.75 20.63 0.93
CA LEU A 165 9.13 19.56 0.00
C LEU A 165 9.16 20.12 -1.42
N LEU A 166 10.24 19.90 -2.12
CA LEU A 166 10.46 20.35 -3.48
C LEU A 166 10.73 19.17 -4.39
N VAL A 167 10.11 19.15 -5.55
CA VAL A 167 10.44 18.19 -6.61
C VAL A 167 11.41 18.85 -7.56
N LYS A 168 12.59 18.25 -7.75
CA LYS A 168 13.68 18.80 -8.59
C LYS A 168 14.40 17.70 -9.34
N ARG A 169 15.03 18.08 -10.44
CA ARG A 169 15.97 17.23 -11.19
C ARG A 169 17.36 17.36 -10.59
N LEU A 170 17.96 16.24 -10.28
CA LEU A 170 19.33 16.15 -9.81
C LEU A 170 20.24 15.60 -10.91
N ALA A 171 21.41 16.21 -11.07
CA ALA A 171 22.52 15.69 -11.86
C ALA A 171 23.74 15.58 -10.95
N VAL A 172 24.26 14.37 -10.79
CA VAL A 172 25.34 14.07 -9.84
C VAL A 172 26.70 14.22 -10.52
N ASN A 173 27.60 14.98 -9.91
CA ASN A 173 29.00 15.00 -10.26
C ASN A 173 29.81 14.11 -9.31
N PRO A 174 30.13 12.86 -9.69
CA PRO A 174 30.80 11.92 -8.81
C PRO A 174 32.25 12.32 -8.48
N ALA A 175 32.91 13.07 -9.38
CA ALA A 175 34.29 13.50 -9.17
C ALA A 175 34.39 14.62 -8.15
N ALA A 176 33.45 15.57 -8.17
CA ALA A 176 33.43 16.70 -7.26
C ALA A 176 32.60 16.41 -5.98
N ARG A 177 31.87 15.30 -5.92
CA ARG A 177 30.91 14.99 -4.86
C ARG A 177 29.87 16.10 -4.66
N THR A 178 29.43 16.70 -5.76
CA THR A 178 28.40 17.74 -5.82
C THR A 178 27.23 17.29 -6.66
N VAL A 179 26.15 18.02 -6.54
CA VAL A 179 24.93 17.79 -7.32
C VAL A 179 24.41 19.13 -7.85
N SER A 180 24.01 19.14 -9.11
CA SER A 180 23.26 20.25 -9.66
C SER A 180 21.77 19.99 -9.45
N ILE A 181 21.07 20.96 -8.88
CA ILE A 181 19.63 20.93 -8.62
C ILE A 181 18.95 21.82 -9.64
N ARG A 182 18.01 21.28 -10.42
CA ARG A 182 17.34 22.01 -11.49
C ARG A 182 15.83 21.84 -11.44
N SER A 183 15.13 22.87 -11.87
CA SER A 183 13.75 22.79 -12.31
C SER A 183 13.72 22.43 -13.80
N ASP A 184 12.76 21.64 -14.23
CA ASP A 184 12.59 21.35 -15.67
C ASP A 184 11.94 22.53 -16.39
N ASN A 185 11.20 23.38 -15.67
CA ASN A 185 10.70 24.65 -16.18
C ASN A 185 11.81 25.71 -16.10
N ALA A 186 12.24 26.18 -17.26
CA ALA A 186 13.33 27.16 -17.40
C ALA A 186 13.04 28.53 -16.75
N ALA A 187 11.77 28.82 -16.42
CA ALA A 187 11.43 30.04 -15.69
C ALA A 187 11.87 30.03 -14.21
N TYR A 188 12.27 28.88 -13.72
CA TYR A 188 12.74 28.71 -12.34
C TYR A 188 14.27 28.59 -12.29
N PRO A 189 14.90 29.18 -11.27
CA PRO A 189 16.33 29.06 -11.10
C PRO A 189 16.76 27.64 -10.73
N GLY A 190 18.01 27.30 -11.03
CA GLY A 190 18.68 26.09 -10.56
C GLY A 190 19.89 26.45 -9.71
N TRP A 191 20.40 25.46 -8.99
CA TRP A 191 21.57 25.57 -8.12
C TRP A 191 22.64 24.59 -8.61
N PRO A 192 23.71 25.08 -9.28
CA PRO A 192 24.82 24.22 -9.68
C PRO A 192 25.71 23.88 -8.49
N ASP A 193 26.40 22.75 -8.57
CA ASP A 193 27.51 22.35 -7.70
C ASP A 193 27.24 22.40 -6.19
N CYS A 194 25.97 22.07 -5.77
CA CYS A 194 25.62 21.96 -4.36
C CYS A 194 26.38 20.80 -3.72
N PRO A 195 26.98 20.98 -2.54
CA PRO A 195 27.53 19.86 -1.77
C PRO A 195 26.40 18.85 -1.42
N LEU A 196 26.68 17.55 -1.53
CA LEU A 196 25.69 16.52 -1.17
C LEU A 196 25.22 16.63 0.28
N SER A 197 26.06 17.13 1.18
CA SER A 197 25.75 17.35 2.59
C SER A 197 24.77 18.49 2.84
N SER A 198 24.54 19.37 1.86
CA SER A 198 23.61 20.51 1.99
C SER A 198 22.19 20.21 1.56
N ILE A 199 21.91 19.00 1.07
CA ILE A 199 20.60 18.59 0.60
C ILE A 199 20.04 17.44 1.43
N GLN A 200 18.77 17.52 1.75
CA GLN A 200 18.05 16.40 2.35
C GLN A 200 17.17 15.73 1.30
N VAL A 201 17.61 14.56 0.84
CA VAL A 201 16.86 13.76 -0.14
C VAL A 201 15.83 12.92 0.58
N VAL A 202 14.56 13.07 0.21
CA VAL A 202 13.44 12.27 0.73
C VAL A 202 13.32 10.96 -0.04
N GLY A 203 13.41 11.02 -1.37
CA GLY A 203 13.36 9.84 -2.23
C GLY A 203 13.32 10.19 -3.70
N ARG A 204 13.45 9.17 -4.53
CA ARG A 204 13.44 9.27 -5.99
C ARG A 204 12.05 9.14 -6.56
N VAL A 205 11.69 9.98 -7.50
CA VAL A 205 10.46 9.85 -8.29
C VAL A 205 10.66 8.73 -9.31
N VAL A 206 9.83 7.68 -9.23
CA VAL A 206 9.94 6.49 -10.08
C VAL A 206 8.78 6.34 -11.07
N TRP A 207 7.70 7.08 -10.86
CA TRP A 207 6.55 7.08 -11.74
C TRP A 207 5.70 8.33 -11.53
N THR A 208 4.95 8.69 -12.56
CA THR A 208 3.92 9.74 -12.50
C THR A 208 2.63 9.30 -13.16
N GLY A 209 1.50 9.74 -12.61
CA GLY A 209 0.17 9.60 -13.18
C GLY A 209 -0.51 10.94 -13.30
N ARG A 210 -1.20 11.18 -14.43
CA ARG A 210 -1.92 12.42 -14.72
C ARG A 210 -3.39 12.16 -14.94
N ARG A 211 -4.23 12.99 -14.33
CA ARG A 211 -5.65 13.05 -14.70
C ARG A 211 -5.80 13.79 -16.01
N ILE A 212 -6.53 13.18 -16.93
CA ILE A 212 -6.94 13.80 -18.18
C ILE A 212 -8.43 14.10 -18.02
N GLY A 213 -8.80 15.34 -17.95
CA GLY A 213 -10.18 15.78 -17.77
C GLY A 213 -10.44 17.03 -18.56
#